data_72518f16f5d849947a06370c4e3dbdea
#
_entry.id   72518f16f5d849947a06370c4e3dbdea
#
_cell.length_a   1.000
_cell.length_b   1.000
_cell.length_c   1.000
_cell.angle_alpha   90.00
_cell.angle_beta   90.00
_cell.angle_gamma   90.00
#
_symmetry.space_group_name_H-M   'P 1'
#
loop_
_entity.id
_entity.type
_entity.pdbx_description
1 polymer ?
#
loop_
_entity_poly.entity_id
_entity_poly.type
_entity_poly.pdbx_seq_one_letter_code
_entity_poly.pdbx_strand_id
1 'polypeptide(L)'
;ISSAIDPDPRLYANDLVDSLSSKRPVLLSFSTPGFCFTKTCGPQVDILTRLADKYSNIIDFIHVEIFENPNEMLLEGDYSIGRQSEIVYLWELTTEPWTFYIDENGVIVDRFEGFVNIDEIEESIITNRIY
;
A
#
# COMPACT_ATOMS: atom_id res chain seq x y z
N ILE A 1 -9.36 -6.55 -2.63
CA ILE A 1 -9.20 -7.44 -1.46
C ILE A 1 -8.49 -6.67 -0.35
N SER A 2 -9.02 -6.73 0.87
CA SER A 2 -8.40 -6.10 2.02
C SER A 2 -8.88 -6.75 3.31
N SER A 3 -8.01 -6.81 4.31
CA SER A 3 -8.36 -7.21 5.68
C SER A 3 -8.82 -6.03 6.54
N ALA A 4 -8.86 -4.81 6.00
CA ALA A 4 -9.35 -3.64 6.69
C ALA A 4 -10.87 -3.76 6.97
N ILE A 5 -11.31 -3.20 8.11
CA ILE A 5 -12.73 -3.23 8.50
C ILE A 5 -13.56 -2.34 7.56
N ASP A 6 -13.03 -1.19 7.18
CA ASP A 6 -13.70 -0.20 6.33
C ASP A 6 -12.70 0.34 5.30
N PRO A 7 -12.42 -0.45 4.23
CA PRO A 7 -11.39 -0.07 3.26
C PRO A 7 -11.80 1.15 2.44
N ASP A 8 -10.86 2.08 2.26
CA ASP A 8 -11.07 3.27 1.43
C ASP A 8 -11.07 2.85 -0.05
N PRO A 9 -12.17 3.08 -0.80
CA PRO A 9 -12.25 2.67 -2.21
C PRO A 9 -11.15 3.27 -3.10
N ARG A 10 -10.61 4.43 -2.75
CA ARG A 10 -9.56 5.09 -3.53
C ARG A 10 -8.27 4.27 -3.59
N LEU A 11 -8.02 3.43 -2.59
CA LEU A 11 -6.83 2.57 -2.54
C LEU A 11 -6.94 1.33 -3.43
N TYR A 12 -8.10 1.10 -4.02
CA TYR A 12 -8.39 -0.09 -4.85
C TYR A 12 -8.99 0.26 -6.20
N ALA A 13 -9.08 1.56 -6.53
CA ALA A 13 -9.68 2.04 -7.77
C ALA A 13 -8.81 1.77 -9.00
N ASN A 14 -7.49 1.73 -8.82
CA ASN A 14 -6.53 1.54 -9.90
C ASN A 14 -5.65 0.34 -9.60
N ASP A 15 -5.17 -0.34 -10.63
CA ASP A 15 -4.09 -1.31 -10.46
C ASP A 15 -2.75 -0.69 -10.90
N LEU A 16 -1.66 -1.32 -10.48
CA LEU A 16 -0.32 -0.80 -10.72
C LEU A 16 0.00 -0.71 -12.22
N VAL A 17 -0.42 -1.70 -13.00
CA VAL A 17 -0.15 -1.74 -14.45
C VAL A 17 -0.83 -0.56 -15.14
N ASP A 18 -2.10 -0.29 -14.82
CA ASP A 18 -2.86 0.82 -15.40
C ASP A 18 -2.24 2.17 -15.03
N SER A 19 -1.84 2.34 -13.77
CA SER A 19 -1.21 3.57 -13.32
C SER A 19 0.13 3.82 -14.02
N LEU A 20 0.96 2.79 -14.13
CA LEU A 20 2.25 2.88 -14.84
C LEU A 20 2.05 3.18 -16.32
N SER A 21 1.07 2.54 -16.96
CA SER A 21 0.74 2.77 -18.38
C SER A 21 0.24 4.19 -18.63
N SER A 22 -0.47 4.76 -17.67
CA SER A 22 -0.99 6.13 -17.74
C SER A 22 0.04 7.19 -17.33
N LYS A 23 1.24 6.77 -16.96
CA LYS A 23 2.33 7.63 -16.48
C LYS A 23 1.91 8.49 -15.28
N ARG A 24 1.19 7.88 -14.35
CA ARG A 24 0.83 8.53 -13.09
C ARG A 24 1.76 8.04 -11.98
N PRO A 25 2.24 8.93 -11.11
CA PRO A 25 2.96 8.51 -9.92
C PRO A 25 2.07 7.62 -9.03
N VAL A 26 2.69 6.70 -8.31
CA VAL A 26 1.97 5.74 -7.45
C VAL A 26 2.60 5.73 -6.06
N LEU A 27 1.77 5.81 -5.03
CA LEU A 27 2.15 5.44 -3.68
C LEU A 27 1.56 4.05 -3.41
N LEU A 28 2.44 3.05 -3.34
CA LEU A 28 2.08 1.64 -3.25
C LEU A 28 2.45 1.10 -1.86
N SER A 29 1.48 0.56 -1.15
CA SER A 29 1.72 -0.01 0.18
C SER A 29 1.30 -1.48 0.23
N PHE A 30 2.21 -2.31 0.71
CA PHE A 30 1.97 -3.72 1.02
C PHE A 30 1.74 -3.84 2.52
N SER A 31 0.53 -4.24 2.91
CA SER A 31 0.19 -4.37 4.32
C SER A 31 -1.01 -5.30 4.52
N THR A 32 -1.20 -5.75 5.75
CA THR A 32 -2.37 -6.53 6.14
C THR A 32 -3.01 -5.91 7.38
N PRO A 33 -3.90 -4.92 7.23
CA PRO A 33 -4.45 -4.18 8.36
C PRO A 33 -5.09 -5.04 9.42
N GLY A 34 -5.72 -6.14 9.03
CA GLY A 34 -6.40 -7.05 9.96
C GLY A 34 -5.48 -8.01 10.71
N PHE A 35 -4.27 -8.27 10.21
CA PHE A 35 -3.42 -9.36 10.70
C PHE A 35 -1.95 -9.00 10.85
N CYS A 36 -1.63 -7.72 10.97
CA CYS A 36 -0.25 -7.27 11.04
C CYS A 36 0.36 -7.58 12.40
N PHE A 37 1.46 -8.32 12.43
CA PHE A 37 2.17 -8.67 13.67
C PHE A 37 2.77 -7.46 14.36
N THR A 38 3.19 -6.46 13.60
CA THR A 38 3.79 -5.24 14.13
C THR A 38 2.75 -4.23 14.62
N LYS A 39 1.47 -4.45 14.31
CA LYS A 39 0.34 -3.55 14.61
C LYS A 39 0.47 -2.17 13.97
N THR A 40 1.30 -2.04 12.93
CA THR A 40 1.54 -0.76 12.25
C THR A 40 0.85 -0.67 10.88
N CYS A 41 0.33 -1.79 10.36
CA CYS A 41 -0.30 -1.81 9.03
C CYS A 41 -1.60 -0.99 8.99
N GLY A 42 -2.44 -1.08 10.03
CA GLY A 42 -3.65 -0.27 10.13
C GLY A 42 -3.35 1.23 10.12
N PRO A 43 -2.51 1.72 11.05
CA PRO A 43 -2.07 3.12 11.04
C PRO A 43 -1.41 3.55 9.73
N GLN A 44 -0.66 2.65 9.07
CA GLN A 44 -0.04 2.96 7.78
C GLN A 44 -1.09 3.17 6.69
N VAL A 45 -2.12 2.33 6.65
CA VAL A 45 -3.22 2.49 5.69
C VAL A 45 -4.01 3.78 5.97
N ASP A 46 -4.20 4.16 7.23
CA ASP A 46 -4.83 5.43 7.59
C ASP A 46 -4.04 6.64 7.06
N ILE A 47 -2.71 6.56 7.08
CA ILE A 47 -1.85 7.61 6.51
C ILE A 47 -2.05 7.70 5.00
N LEU A 48 -2.14 6.57 4.30
CA LEU A 48 -2.44 6.57 2.87
C LEU A 48 -3.77 7.26 2.57
N THR A 49 -4.80 6.99 3.35
CA THR A 49 -6.11 7.63 3.21
C THR A 49 -6.03 9.15 3.38
N ARG A 50 -5.28 9.62 4.37
CA ARG A 50 -5.08 11.06 4.58
C ARG A 50 -4.33 11.71 3.44
N LEU A 51 -3.30 11.06 2.92
CA LEU A 51 -2.55 11.57 1.78
C LEU A 51 -3.39 11.56 0.51
N ALA A 52 -4.26 10.55 0.35
CA ALA A 52 -5.18 10.49 -0.78
C ALA A 52 -6.15 11.68 -0.77
N ASP A 53 -6.56 12.16 0.40
CA ASP A 53 -7.40 13.37 0.50
C ASP A 53 -6.72 14.59 -0.14
N LYS A 54 -5.39 14.67 -0.06
CA LYS A 54 -4.62 15.80 -0.59
C LYS A 54 -4.17 15.60 -2.04
N TYR A 55 -3.81 14.38 -2.42
CA TYR A 55 -3.04 14.12 -3.64
C TYR A 55 -3.68 13.14 -4.62
N SER A 56 -4.89 12.61 -4.36
CA SER A 56 -5.48 11.58 -5.24
C SER A 56 -5.76 12.06 -6.67
N ASN A 57 -5.81 13.36 -6.90
CA ASN A 57 -5.99 13.93 -8.24
C ASN A 57 -4.70 13.88 -9.10
N ILE A 58 -3.54 13.67 -8.48
CA ILE A 58 -2.24 13.67 -9.17
C ILE A 58 -1.42 12.40 -8.93
N ILE A 59 -1.72 11.65 -7.89
CA ILE A 59 -1.02 10.41 -7.51
C ILE A 59 -2.07 9.32 -7.33
N ASP A 60 -1.80 8.13 -7.84
CA ASP A 60 -2.62 6.96 -7.56
C ASP A 60 -2.14 6.30 -6.26
N PHE A 61 -3.09 5.98 -5.39
CA PHE A 61 -2.81 5.33 -4.11
C PHE A 61 -3.28 3.88 -4.21
N ILE A 62 -2.37 2.94 -3.96
CA ILE A 62 -2.66 1.52 -4.09
C ILE A 62 -2.25 0.79 -2.82
N HIS A 63 -3.19 0.10 -2.21
CA HIS A 63 -2.94 -0.84 -1.12
C HIS A 63 -2.98 -2.27 -1.66
N VAL A 64 -1.95 -3.06 -1.36
CA VAL A 64 -1.88 -4.48 -1.70
C VAL A 64 -1.96 -5.28 -0.41
N GLU A 65 -2.98 -6.12 -0.30
CA GLU A 65 -3.15 -7.02 0.83
C GLU A 65 -2.11 -8.13 0.76
N ILE A 66 -1.46 -8.42 1.90
CA ILE A 66 -0.42 -9.45 1.99
C ILE A 66 -0.99 -10.85 1.72
N PHE A 67 -2.22 -11.12 2.19
CA PHE A 67 -2.85 -12.42 2.04
C PHE A 67 -3.86 -12.45 0.89
N GLU A 68 -3.90 -13.56 0.16
CA GLU A 68 -4.89 -13.74 -0.91
C GLU A 68 -6.27 -14.14 -0.38
N ASN A 69 -6.35 -14.63 0.87
CA ASN A 69 -7.57 -15.13 1.49
C ASN A 69 -7.94 -14.42 2.80
N PRO A 70 -7.94 -13.07 2.87
CA PRO A 70 -8.17 -12.36 4.13
C PRO A 70 -9.58 -12.60 4.69
N ASN A 71 -10.60 -12.74 3.84
CA ASN A 71 -11.97 -13.00 4.29
C ASN A 71 -12.11 -14.35 4.99
N GLU A 72 -11.46 -15.38 4.47
CA GLU A 72 -11.45 -16.72 5.08
C GLU A 72 -10.76 -16.66 6.45
N MET A 73 -9.64 -15.98 6.55
CA MET A 73 -8.92 -15.78 7.82
C MET A 73 -9.78 -15.06 8.85
N LEU A 74 -10.51 -14.03 8.43
CA LEU A 74 -11.41 -13.27 9.32
C LEU A 74 -12.56 -14.13 9.81
N LEU A 75 -13.18 -14.92 8.94
CA LEU A 75 -14.29 -15.80 9.29
C LEU A 75 -13.88 -16.88 10.28
N GLU A 76 -12.72 -17.51 10.06
CA GLU A 76 -12.20 -18.56 10.91
C GLU A 76 -11.49 -18.05 12.17
N GLY A 77 -11.11 -16.76 12.18
CA GLY A 77 -10.31 -16.19 13.25
C GLY A 77 -8.94 -16.85 13.39
N ASP A 78 -8.38 -17.35 12.30
CA ASP A 78 -7.17 -18.16 12.29
C ASP A 78 -6.15 -17.62 11.28
N TYR A 79 -4.99 -17.19 11.78
CA TYR A 79 -3.88 -16.70 10.94
C TYR A 79 -3.20 -17.83 10.16
N SER A 80 -3.21 -19.04 10.69
CA SER A 80 -2.45 -20.16 10.12
C SER A 80 -2.97 -20.61 8.75
N ILE A 81 -4.20 -20.26 8.40
CA ILE A 81 -4.78 -20.58 7.10
C ILE A 81 -4.47 -19.55 6.04
N GLY A 82 -3.80 -18.44 6.42
CA GLY A 82 -3.43 -17.37 5.51
C GLY A 82 -2.45 -17.84 4.44
N ARG A 83 -2.76 -17.50 3.18
CA ARG A 83 -1.86 -17.75 2.05
C ARG A 83 -1.33 -16.42 1.54
N GLN A 84 -0.01 -16.26 1.54
CA GLN A 84 0.63 -15.04 1.08
C GLN A 84 0.39 -14.85 -0.42
N SER A 85 0.07 -13.62 -0.82
CA SER A 85 -0.17 -13.27 -2.22
C SER A 85 1.10 -13.45 -3.06
N GLU A 86 0.92 -13.88 -4.31
CA GLU A 86 2.04 -14.10 -5.24
C GLU A 86 2.89 -12.83 -5.42
N ILE A 87 2.27 -11.67 -5.49
CA ILE A 87 2.98 -10.40 -5.68
C ILE A 87 3.98 -10.12 -4.54
N VAL A 88 3.69 -10.57 -3.33
CA VAL A 88 4.59 -10.40 -2.18
C VAL A 88 5.86 -11.23 -2.39
N TYR A 89 5.72 -12.45 -2.91
CA TYR A 89 6.87 -13.28 -3.27
C TYR A 89 7.67 -12.68 -4.42
N LEU A 90 6.98 -12.19 -5.45
CA LEU A 90 7.64 -11.59 -6.62
C LEU A 90 8.45 -10.35 -6.25
N TRP A 91 7.99 -9.59 -5.26
CA TRP A 91 8.70 -8.41 -4.75
C TRP A 91 9.70 -8.75 -3.64
N GLU A 92 9.80 -10.03 -3.27
CA GLU A 92 10.75 -10.54 -2.26
C GLU A 92 10.60 -9.85 -0.90
N LEU A 93 9.38 -9.50 -0.52
CA LEU A 93 9.10 -8.84 0.75
C LEU A 93 9.00 -9.90 1.87
N THR A 94 9.78 -9.73 2.93
CA THR A 94 9.82 -10.63 4.09
C THR A 94 9.24 -10.03 5.36
N THR A 95 8.92 -8.74 5.32
CA THR A 95 8.32 -7.99 6.42
C THR A 95 7.15 -7.16 5.91
N GLU A 96 6.36 -6.61 6.80
CA GLU A 96 5.29 -5.66 6.49
C GLU A 96 5.17 -4.60 7.61
N PRO A 97 4.67 -3.41 7.30
CA PRO A 97 4.32 -2.90 5.97
C PRO A 97 5.55 -2.45 5.17
N TRP A 98 5.39 -2.39 3.86
CA TRP A 98 6.33 -1.74 2.94
C TRP A 98 5.58 -0.70 2.14
N THR A 99 6.18 0.47 1.91
CA THR A 99 5.61 1.53 1.11
C THR A 99 6.63 2.00 0.08
N PHE A 100 6.18 2.14 -1.17
CA PHE A 100 7.02 2.55 -2.29
C PHE A 100 6.42 3.78 -2.96
N TYR A 101 7.24 4.79 -3.23
CA TYR A 101 6.87 5.88 -4.10
C TYR A 101 7.45 5.61 -5.49
N ILE A 102 6.59 5.52 -6.48
CA ILE A 102 6.96 5.24 -7.88
C ILE A 102 6.61 6.49 -8.70
N ASP A 103 7.57 7.01 -9.45
CA ASP A 103 7.36 8.21 -10.25
C ASP A 103 6.59 7.92 -11.54
N GLU A 104 6.30 8.96 -12.31
CA GLU A 104 5.56 8.87 -13.58
C GLU A 104 6.28 8.05 -14.65
N ASN A 105 7.56 7.79 -14.49
CA ASN A 105 8.36 6.97 -15.38
C ASN A 105 8.44 5.50 -14.95
N GLY A 106 7.76 5.14 -13.87
CA GLY A 106 7.77 3.78 -13.34
C GLY A 106 9.01 3.45 -12.52
N VAL A 107 9.74 4.46 -12.06
CA VAL A 107 10.94 4.28 -11.25
C VAL A 107 10.57 4.38 -9.77
N ILE A 108 11.01 3.40 -8.97
CA ILE A 108 10.90 3.47 -7.52
C ILE A 108 11.91 4.50 -7.02
N VAL A 109 11.42 5.68 -6.63
CA VAL A 109 12.28 6.79 -6.18
C VAL A 109 12.45 6.82 -4.68
N ASP A 110 11.55 6.16 -3.94
CA ASP A 110 11.65 6.04 -2.49
C ASP A 110 11.01 4.75 -2.00
N ARG A 111 11.50 4.23 -0.87
CA ARG A 111 10.96 3.02 -0.25
C ARG A 111 11.08 3.10 1.27
N PHE A 112 10.07 2.59 1.96
CA PHE A 112 10.01 2.63 3.42
C PHE A 112 9.65 1.25 3.95
N GLU A 113 10.51 0.67 4.78
CA GLU A 113 10.20 -0.56 5.50
C GLU A 113 9.61 -0.21 6.86
N GLY A 114 8.53 -0.90 7.25
CA GLY A 114 7.86 -0.66 8.49
C GLY A 114 7.01 0.61 8.46
N PHE A 115 6.63 1.09 9.63
CA PHE A 115 5.82 2.30 9.74
C PHE A 115 6.62 3.53 9.29
N VAL A 116 6.00 4.32 8.43
CA VAL A 116 6.52 5.63 8.01
C VAL A 116 5.45 6.68 8.29
N ASN A 117 5.82 7.79 8.92
CA ASN A 117 4.87 8.84 9.25
C ASN A 117 4.47 9.65 8.02
N ILE A 118 3.36 10.40 8.16
CA ILE A 118 2.80 11.17 7.05
C ILE A 118 3.76 12.23 6.51
N ASP A 119 4.53 12.86 7.38
CA ASP A 119 5.46 13.94 6.98
C ASP A 119 6.60 13.40 6.13
N GLU A 120 7.12 12.22 6.43
CA GLU A 120 8.18 11.58 5.66
C GLU A 120 7.70 11.24 4.24
N ILE A 121 6.50 10.69 4.12
CA ILE A 121 5.93 10.36 2.80
C ILE A 121 5.64 11.65 2.03
N GLU A 122 5.05 12.64 2.68
CA GLU A 122 4.73 13.92 2.04
C GLU A 122 6.00 14.62 1.55
N GLU A 123 7.07 14.58 2.32
CA GLU A 123 8.38 15.11 1.90
C GLU A 123 8.89 14.40 0.65
N SER A 124 8.76 13.09 0.59
CA SER A 124 9.14 12.31 -0.60
C SER A 124 8.31 12.71 -1.82
N ILE A 125 7.00 12.88 -1.66
CA ILE A 125 6.11 13.34 -2.73
C ILE A 125 6.56 14.71 -3.26
N ILE A 126 6.80 15.65 -2.37
CA ILE A 126 7.19 17.02 -2.74
C ILE A 126 8.55 17.04 -3.42
N THR A 127 9.53 16.32 -2.87
CA THR A 127 10.90 16.27 -3.38
C THR A 127 10.99 15.63 -4.76
N ASN A 128 10.19 14.58 -5.01
CA ASN A 128 10.26 13.83 -6.27
C ASN A 128 9.28 14.34 -7.33
N ARG A 129 8.48 15.33 -7.01
CA ARG A 129 7.63 15.99 -8.00
C ARG A 129 8.45 17.08 -8.69
N ILE A 130 8.68 16.87 -9.98
CA ILE A 130 9.36 17.87 -10.82
C ILE A 130 8.27 18.68 -11.50
N TYR A 131 8.27 19.95 -11.24
CA TYR A 131 7.36 20.91 -11.86
C TYR A 131 8.01 21.53 -13.09
#